data_5c7d28351b8c9c1e0f28daa171a02685
#
_entry.id   5c7d28351b8c9c1e0f28daa171a02685
#
_cell.length_a   1.000
_cell.length_b   1.000
_cell.length_c   1.000
_cell.angle_alpha   90.00
_cell.angle_beta   90.00
_cell.angle_gamma   90.00
#
_symmetry.space_group_name_H-M   'P 1'
#
loop_
_entity.id
_entity.type
_entity.pdbx_description
1 polymer ?
#
loop_
_entity_poly.entity_id
_entity_poly.type
_entity_poly.pdbx_seq_one_letter_code
_entity_poly.pdbx_strand_id
1 'polypeptide(L)'
;SSIQLQYKLPTVYHTIQYFNSNIFLSYLEDLTGIKGLKGDPNFAGGGAHRISTGGKLSLHVDFNIHPQTNHFRVLNLLLYLNPNWMREWEGCLELWDMDSKKCAKKIEPIFNRAVIFTLSDKSVHGHPIPLKTPPNIERYSLALYYYIEQPNQEYYERRAVVWHDF
;
A
#
# COMPACT_ATOMS: atom_id res chain seq x y z
N SER A 1 -0.39 18.42 0.24
CA SER A 1 -1.55 18.39 1.16
C SER A 1 -2.80 17.93 0.42
N SER A 2 -3.80 17.43 1.13
CA SER A 2 -5.09 17.00 0.58
C SER A 2 -5.78 18.09 -0.25
N ILE A 3 -5.65 19.36 0.15
CA ILE A 3 -6.17 20.52 -0.58
C ILE A 3 -5.52 20.65 -1.96
N GLN A 4 -4.22 20.52 -2.08
CA GLN A 4 -3.54 20.57 -3.39
C GLN A 4 -3.95 19.40 -4.30
N LEU A 5 -4.19 18.22 -3.76
CA LEU A 5 -4.64 17.06 -4.51
C LEU A 5 -6.07 17.29 -5.06
N GLN A 6 -6.97 17.84 -4.25
CA GLN A 6 -8.35 18.17 -4.66
C GLN A 6 -8.40 19.08 -5.89
N TYR A 7 -7.57 20.12 -5.92
CA TYR A 7 -7.57 21.10 -7.02
C TYR A 7 -6.80 20.62 -8.26
N LYS A 8 -5.69 19.90 -8.08
CA LYS A 8 -4.83 19.49 -9.19
C LYS A 8 -5.25 18.16 -9.83
N LEU A 9 -5.79 17.25 -9.04
CA LEU A 9 -6.15 15.88 -9.46
C LEU A 9 -7.50 15.47 -8.82
N PRO A 10 -8.60 16.13 -9.18
CA PRO A 10 -9.89 15.93 -8.52
C PRO A 10 -10.37 14.47 -8.57
N THR A 11 -10.19 13.78 -9.69
CA THR A 11 -10.57 12.36 -9.81
C THR A 11 -9.81 11.48 -8.84
N VAL A 12 -8.49 11.67 -8.70
CA VAL A 12 -7.66 10.94 -7.73
C VAL A 12 -8.13 11.23 -6.31
N TYR A 13 -8.40 12.50 -6.01
CA TYR A 13 -8.90 12.91 -4.70
C TYR A 13 -10.24 12.21 -4.37
N HIS A 14 -11.21 12.24 -5.26
CA HIS A 14 -12.51 11.59 -5.06
C HIS A 14 -12.39 10.07 -4.95
N THR A 15 -11.50 9.45 -5.71
CA THR A 15 -11.22 8.01 -5.58
C THR A 15 -10.70 7.67 -4.20
N ILE A 16 -9.75 8.45 -3.69
CA ILE A 16 -9.20 8.25 -2.35
C ILE A 16 -10.27 8.48 -1.27
N GLN A 17 -11.12 9.52 -1.43
CA GLN A 17 -12.24 9.76 -0.51
C GLN A 17 -13.24 8.60 -0.50
N TYR A 18 -13.54 8.01 -1.65
CA TYR A 18 -14.38 6.82 -1.73
C TYR A 18 -13.76 5.65 -0.96
N PHE A 19 -12.48 5.38 -1.13
CA PHE A 19 -11.78 4.30 -0.42
C PHE A 19 -11.66 4.54 1.10
N ASN A 20 -11.80 5.78 1.56
CA ASN A 20 -11.88 6.12 2.99
C ASN A 20 -13.32 6.25 3.51
N SER A 21 -14.34 6.05 2.67
CA SER A 21 -15.73 6.16 3.07
C SER A 21 -16.19 4.99 3.96
N ASN A 22 -17.18 5.24 4.80
CA ASN A 22 -17.77 4.19 5.66
C ASN A 22 -18.31 3.01 4.85
N ILE A 23 -18.83 3.25 3.64
CA ILE A 23 -19.30 2.19 2.74
C ILE A 23 -18.16 1.25 2.35
N PHE A 24 -17.02 1.82 1.95
CA PHE A 24 -15.88 1.01 1.56
C PHE A 24 -15.19 0.34 2.75
N LEU A 25 -15.13 1.02 3.90
CA LEU A 25 -14.62 0.44 5.14
C LEU A 25 -15.45 -0.77 5.58
N SER A 26 -16.78 -0.67 5.52
CA SER A 26 -17.68 -1.80 5.82
C SER A 26 -17.46 -2.98 4.86
N TYR A 27 -17.26 -2.71 3.56
CA TYR A 27 -16.92 -3.73 2.58
C TYR A 27 -15.57 -4.42 2.93
N LEU A 28 -14.56 -3.66 3.32
CA LEU A 28 -13.27 -4.21 3.75
C LEU A 28 -13.40 -5.07 5.02
N GLU A 29 -14.21 -4.63 5.98
CA GLU A 29 -14.49 -5.39 7.19
C GLU A 29 -15.15 -6.74 6.91
N ASP A 30 -16.10 -6.77 5.98
CA ASP A 30 -16.76 -8.00 5.57
C ASP A 30 -15.82 -8.92 4.76
N LEU A 31 -14.97 -8.34 3.91
CA LEU A 31 -13.99 -9.08 3.12
C LEU A 31 -12.88 -9.71 3.97
N THR A 32 -12.40 -8.99 4.98
CA THR A 32 -11.21 -9.36 5.75
C THR A 32 -11.50 -9.97 7.13
N GLY A 33 -12.72 -9.75 7.64
CA GLY A 33 -13.09 -10.09 9.02
C GLY A 33 -12.53 -9.12 10.07
N ILE A 34 -11.71 -8.14 9.69
CA ILE A 34 -11.14 -7.14 10.60
C ILE A 34 -12.20 -6.08 10.88
N LYS A 35 -12.60 -5.89 12.13
CA LYS A 35 -13.63 -4.93 12.51
C LYS A 35 -13.04 -3.64 13.07
N GLY A 36 -13.82 -2.55 13.00
CA GLY A 36 -13.42 -1.22 13.48
C GLY A 36 -12.38 -0.54 12.60
N LEU A 37 -12.38 -0.83 11.30
CA LEU A 37 -11.45 -0.21 10.35
C LEU A 37 -11.65 1.29 10.27
N LYS A 38 -10.54 2.01 10.24
CA LYS A 38 -10.46 3.46 10.05
C LYS A 38 -9.59 3.76 8.85
N GLY A 39 -10.08 4.64 7.97
CA GLY A 39 -9.28 5.19 6.90
C GLY A 39 -8.31 6.26 7.41
N ASP A 40 -7.39 6.69 6.54
CA ASP A 40 -6.45 7.77 6.82
C ASP A 40 -6.75 9.00 5.93
N PRO A 41 -7.45 10.01 6.46
CA PRO A 41 -7.74 11.23 5.69
C PRO A 41 -6.50 12.10 5.43
N ASN A 42 -5.41 11.87 6.17
CA ASN A 42 -4.16 12.62 6.06
C ASN A 42 -3.12 11.96 5.15
N PHE A 43 -3.36 10.72 4.71
CA PHE A 43 -2.48 9.95 3.82
C PHE A 43 -1.05 9.81 4.36
N ALA A 44 -0.89 9.50 5.65
CA ALA A 44 0.41 9.31 6.28
C ALA A 44 1.18 8.14 5.63
N GLY A 45 2.13 8.47 4.75
CA GLY A 45 2.90 7.53 3.94
C GLY A 45 2.16 6.93 2.74
N GLY A 46 0.86 7.22 2.59
CA GLY A 46 0.02 6.81 1.47
C GLY A 46 -0.16 7.89 0.40
N GLY A 47 -1.10 7.65 -0.53
CA GLY A 47 -1.45 8.57 -1.60
C GLY A 47 -1.04 8.10 -3.00
N ALA A 48 -0.84 9.05 -3.92
CA ALA A 48 -0.43 8.75 -5.29
C ALA A 48 1.09 8.58 -5.38
N HIS A 49 1.52 7.44 -5.87
CA HIS A 49 2.91 7.10 -6.09
C HIS A 49 3.22 7.06 -7.58
N ARG A 50 4.38 7.59 -7.93
CA ARG A 50 4.93 7.62 -9.28
C ARG A 50 6.39 7.14 -9.22
N ILE A 51 6.71 6.14 -10.04
CA ILE A 51 8.05 5.54 -10.09
C ILE A 51 8.49 5.48 -11.54
N SER A 52 9.63 6.10 -11.83
CA SER A 52 10.24 6.14 -13.15
C SER A 52 11.14 4.93 -13.41
N THR A 53 11.57 4.76 -14.66
CA THR A 53 12.55 3.74 -15.08
C THR A 53 13.78 3.72 -14.15
N GLY A 54 14.23 2.53 -13.77
CA GLY A 54 15.32 2.31 -12.82
C GLY A 54 14.91 2.40 -11.35
N GLY A 55 13.72 2.94 -11.05
CA GLY A 55 13.19 3.01 -9.69
C GLY A 55 12.78 1.64 -9.16
N LYS A 56 12.93 1.46 -7.87
CA LYS A 56 12.52 0.25 -7.13
C LYS A 56 12.08 0.61 -5.72
N LEU A 57 11.43 -0.32 -5.06
CA LEU A 57 11.14 -0.28 -3.64
C LEU A 57 11.66 -1.56 -3.01
N SER A 58 12.71 -1.46 -2.21
CA SER A 58 13.32 -2.61 -1.53
C SER A 58 12.31 -3.34 -0.67
N LEU A 59 12.56 -4.60 -0.40
CA LEU A 59 11.72 -5.40 0.47
C LEU A 59 11.71 -4.79 1.88
N HIS A 60 10.52 -4.67 2.46
CA HIS A 60 10.36 -4.06 3.76
C HIS A 60 9.10 -4.55 4.47
N VAL A 61 9.08 -4.36 5.77
CA VAL A 61 7.88 -4.37 6.59
C VAL A 61 7.53 -2.93 6.93
N ASP A 62 6.29 -2.55 6.75
CA ASP A 62 5.80 -1.19 7.00
C ASP A 62 5.84 -0.79 8.48
N PHE A 63 5.81 0.52 8.75
CA PHE A 63 5.53 1.02 10.09
C PHE A 63 4.15 0.55 10.57
N ASN A 64 4.01 0.33 11.86
CA ASN A 64 2.82 -0.29 12.45
C ASN A 64 1.84 0.68 13.13
N ILE A 65 2.27 1.89 13.50
CA ILE A 65 1.45 2.84 14.25
C ILE A 65 1.38 4.18 13.51
N HIS A 66 0.16 4.66 13.27
CA HIS A 66 -0.07 5.96 12.63
C HIS A 66 0.59 7.09 13.44
N PRO A 67 1.36 8.00 12.80
CA PRO A 67 2.18 8.97 13.53
C PRO A 67 1.39 10.01 14.32
N GLN A 68 0.14 10.30 13.91
CA GLN A 68 -0.69 11.34 14.51
C GLN A 68 -1.81 10.79 15.40
N THR A 69 -2.44 9.66 14.99
CA THR A 69 -3.61 9.12 15.68
C THR A 69 -3.30 7.99 16.65
N ASN A 70 -2.09 7.43 16.59
CA ASN A 70 -1.67 6.24 17.33
C ASN A 70 -2.49 4.98 17.02
N HIS A 71 -3.28 4.96 15.95
CA HIS A 71 -3.98 3.76 15.49
C HIS A 71 -3.02 2.74 14.89
N PHE A 72 -3.39 1.46 15.01
CA PHE A 72 -2.63 0.34 14.44
C PHE A 72 -2.93 0.16 12.96
N ARG A 73 -1.89 0.13 12.13
CA ARG A 73 -1.99 -0.19 10.71
C ARG A 73 -2.14 -1.70 10.55
N VAL A 74 -3.25 -2.12 9.95
CA VAL A 74 -3.61 -3.53 9.82
C VAL A 74 -3.81 -3.99 8.38
N LEU A 75 -4.06 -3.04 7.44
CA LEU A 75 -4.40 -3.38 6.07
C LEU A 75 -3.83 -2.36 5.10
N ASN A 76 -3.31 -2.84 3.97
CA ASN A 76 -2.92 -2.03 2.82
C ASN A 76 -3.86 -2.29 1.65
N LEU A 77 -4.17 -1.23 0.91
CA LEU A 77 -4.76 -1.30 -0.42
C LEU A 77 -3.84 -0.59 -1.40
N LEU A 78 -3.46 -1.29 -2.48
CA LEU A 78 -2.75 -0.70 -3.62
C LEU A 78 -3.64 -0.80 -4.85
N LEU A 79 -4.00 0.34 -5.46
CA LEU A 79 -4.68 0.39 -6.74
C LEU A 79 -3.69 0.80 -7.83
N TYR A 80 -3.50 -0.06 -8.82
CA TYR A 80 -2.60 0.21 -9.93
C TYR A 80 -3.30 0.91 -11.09
N LEU A 81 -2.59 1.86 -11.72
CA LEU A 81 -3.14 2.78 -12.72
C LEU A 81 -2.34 2.72 -14.05
N ASN A 82 -1.81 1.55 -14.41
CA ASN A 82 -0.89 1.39 -15.53
C ASN A 82 -1.55 0.64 -16.70
N PRO A 83 -2.16 1.35 -17.66
CA PRO A 83 -2.70 0.71 -18.86
C PRO A 83 -1.59 0.05 -19.67
N ASN A 84 -1.90 -1.09 -20.31
CA ASN A 84 -0.99 -1.82 -21.18
C ASN A 84 0.36 -2.17 -20.57
N TRP A 85 0.41 -2.42 -19.24
CA TRP A 85 1.64 -2.80 -18.57
C TRP A 85 2.21 -4.09 -19.13
N MET A 86 3.48 -4.09 -19.47
CA MET A 86 4.18 -5.23 -20.02
C MET A 86 5.04 -5.89 -18.92
N ARG A 87 5.02 -7.23 -18.89
CA ARG A 87 5.68 -8.01 -17.85
C ARG A 87 7.20 -7.79 -17.81
N GLU A 88 7.83 -7.59 -18.96
CA GLU A 88 9.25 -7.30 -19.11
C GLU A 88 9.68 -5.96 -18.52
N TRP A 89 8.75 -5.09 -18.19
CA TRP A 89 9.03 -3.81 -17.52
C TRP A 89 9.27 -3.97 -16.01
N GLU A 90 9.09 -5.18 -15.48
CA GLU A 90 9.23 -5.49 -14.05
C GLU A 90 8.20 -4.74 -13.18
N GLY A 91 8.55 -4.43 -11.93
CA GLY A 91 7.70 -3.65 -11.02
C GLY A 91 6.52 -4.40 -10.43
N CYS A 92 6.50 -5.73 -10.50
CA CYS A 92 5.54 -6.55 -9.77
C CYS A 92 5.64 -6.25 -8.27
N LEU A 93 4.48 -6.16 -7.60
CA LEU A 93 4.47 -6.27 -6.14
C LEU A 93 4.88 -7.69 -5.78
N GLU A 94 5.87 -7.82 -4.93
CA GLU A 94 6.28 -9.10 -4.35
C GLU A 94 5.85 -9.16 -2.88
N LEU A 95 5.17 -10.23 -2.53
CA LEU A 95 4.87 -10.60 -1.15
C LEU A 95 5.79 -11.77 -0.77
N TRP A 96 6.53 -11.61 0.31
CA TRP A 96 7.56 -12.55 0.73
C TRP A 96 7.19 -13.24 2.02
N ASP A 97 7.49 -14.52 2.09
CA ASP A 97 7.47 -15.29 3.32
C ASP A 97 8.77 -15.05 4.09
N MET A 98 8.67 -14.48 5.29
CA MET A 98 9.83 -14.11 6.09
C MET A 98 10.58 -15.34 6.63
N ASP A 99 9.88 -16.42 6.96
CA ASP A 99 10.47 -17.61 7.56
C ASP A 99 11.28 -18.41 6.51
N SER A 100 10.72 -18.59 5.31
CA SER A 100 11.40 -19.27 4.21
C SER A 100 12.31 -18.36 3.38
N LYS A 101 12.23 -17.05 3.54
CA LYS A 101 12.92 -16.01 2.75
C LYS A 101 12.69 -16.17 1.23
N LYS A 102 11.47 -16.50 0.85
CA LYS A 102 11.06 -16.71 -0.54
C LYS A 102 9.91 -15.82 -0.94
N CYS A 103 9.92 -15.39 -2.19
CA CYS A 103 8.78 -14.69 -2.77
C CYS A 103 7.61 -15.67 -2.91
N ALA A 104 6.57 -15.45 -2.10
CA ALA A 104 5.36 -16.25 -2.11
C ALA A 104 4.41 -15.87 -3.25
N LYS A 105 4.36 -14.57 -3.61
CA LYS A 105 3.46 -14.06 -4.66
C LYS A 105 4.08 -12.88 -5.39
N LYS A 106 3.97 -12.89 -6.74
CA LYS A 106 4.24 -11.73 -7.61
C LYS A 106 2.94 -11.26 -8.25
N ILE A 107 2.68 -9.97 -8.19
CA ILE A 107 1.45 -9.35 -8.68
C ILE A 107 1.81 -8.21 -9.63
N GLU A 108 1.42 -8.35 -10.88
CA GLU A 108 1.67 -7.34 -11.92
C GLU A 108 0.86 -6.07 -11.64
N PRO A 109 1.45 -4.87 -11.81
CA PRO A 109 0.80 -3.60 -11.50
C PRO A 109 -0.09 -3.10 -12.66
N ILE A 110 -0.95 -3.95 -13.21
CA ILE A 110 -1.80 -3.63 -14.35
C ILE A 110 -2.94 -2.68 -13.97
N PHE A 111 -3.45 -1.95 -14.96
CA PHE A 111 -4.54 -0.99 -14.78
C PHE A 111 -5.76 -1.60 -14.08
N ASN A 112 -6.33 -0.83 -13.15
CA ASN A 112 -7.53 -1.17 -12.39
C ASN A 112 -7.42 -2.45 -11.52
N ARG A 113 -6.20 -2.90 -11.23
CA ARG A 113 -5.98 -3.98 -10.26
C ARG A 113 -5.83 -3.39 -8.87
N ALA A 114 -6.71 -3.80 -7.97
CA ALA A 114 -6.57 -3.54 -6.55
C ALA A 114 -5.94 -4.77 -5.85
N VAL A 115 -4.99 -4.51 -4.96
CA VAL A 115 -4.39 -5.54 -4.10
C VAL A 115 -4.61 -5.12 -2.66
N ILE A 116 -5.23 -6.01 -1.88
CA ILE A 116 -5.47 -5.82 -0.46
C ILE A 116 -4.69 -6.90 0.28
N PHE A 117 -3.92 -6.51 1.28
CA PHE A 117 -3.18 -7.47 2.12
C PHE A 117 -3.07 -6.97 3.55
N THR A 118 -3.10 -7.93 4.47
CA THR A 118 -2.96 -7.68 5.91
C THR A 118 -1.51 -7.42 6.29
N LEU A 119 -1.32 -6.67 7.37
CA LEU A 119 -0.02 -6.32 7.89
C LEU A 119 0.25 -7.03 9.22
N SER A 120 1.47 -7.51 9.34
CA SER A 120 2.06 -8.08 10.54
C SER A 120 3.55 -7.77 10.55
N ASP A 121 4.25 -8.20 11.58
CA ASP A 121 5.70 -8.08 11.65
C ASP A 121 6.45 -8.95 10.63
N LYS A 122 5.72 -9.85 9.95
CA LYS A 122 6.24 -10.75 8.92
C LYS A 122 5.77 -10.40 7.50
N SER A 123 4.99 -9.34 7.32
CA SER A 123 4.42 -8.96 6.02
C SER A 123 5.45 -8.22 5.14
N VAL A 124 6.51 -8.94 4.75
CA VAL A 124 7.57 -8.39 3.88
C VAL A 124 7.05 -8.24 2.46
N HIS A 125 7.20 -7.06 1.91
CA HIS A 125 6.76 -6.76 0.55
C HIS A 125 7.59 -5.65 -0.09
N GLY A 126 7.45 -5.51 -1.42
CA GLY A 126 8.13 -4.47 -2.20
C GLY A 126 8.05 -4.73 -3.70
N HIS A 127 8.88 -4.04 -4.47
CA HIS A 127 9.21 -4.37 -5.85
C HIS A 127 10.72 -4.17 -6.04
N PRO A 128 11.53 -5.15 -5.60
CA PRO A 128 12.97 -4.99 -5.44
C PRO A 128 13.73 -4.91 -6.76
N ILE A 129 13.11 -5.36 -7.86
CA ILE A 129 13.71 -5.32 -9.18
C ILE A 129 13.48 -3.91 -9.79
N PRO A 130 14.54 -3.21 -10.23
CA PRO A 130 14.40 -1.93 -10.88
C PRO A 130 13.52 -1.98 -12.12
N LEU A 131 12.68 -0.96 -12.31
CA LEU A 131 11.84 -0.83 -13.49
C LEU A 131 12.66 -0.75 -14.76
N LYS A 132 12.19 -1.44 -15.82
CA LYS A 132 12.77 -1.46 -17.16
C LYS A 132 11.83 -0.83 -18.19
N THR A 133 11.01 0.12 -17.76
CA THR A 133 10.08 0.81 -18.65
C THR A 133 10.80 1.68 -19.69
N PRO A 134 10.21 1.91 -20.87
CA PRO A 134 10.67 2.96 -21.78
C PRO A 134 10.67 4.34 -21.07
N PRO A 135 11.46 5.32 -21.56
CA PRO A 135 11.67 6.60 -20.88
C PRO A 135 10.40 7.39 -20.51
N ASN A 136 9.32 7.23 -21.27
CA ASN A 136 8.06 7.96 -21.07
C ASN A 136 6.99 7.13 -20.35
N ILE A 137 7.32 5.93 -19.89
CA ILE A 137 6.41 5.05 -19.17
C ILE A 137 6.82 5.00 -17.72
N GLU A 138 5.87 5.25 -16.86
CA GLU A 138 6.07 5.24 -15.41
C GLU A 138 5.05 4.32 -14.73
N ARG A 139 5.39 3.85 -13.55
CA ARG A 139 4.53 3.02 -12.73
C ARG A 139 3.76 3.90 -11.75
N TYR A 140 2.44 3.91 -11.90
CA TYR A 140 1.53 4.64 -11.03
C TYR A 140 0.74 3.72 -10.12
N SER A 141 0.56 4.12 -8.87
CA SER A 141 -0.35 3.46 -7.94
C SER A 141 -0.93 4.44 -6.93
N LEU A 142 -2.13 4.11 -6.41
CA LEU A 142 -2.65 4.71 -5.20
C LEU A 142 -2.41 3.72 -4.06
N ALA A 143 -1.84 4.19 -2.97
CA ALA A 143 -1.65 3.42 -1.75
C ALA A 143 -2.51 4.01 -0.62
N LEU A 144 -3.34 3.17 -0.02
CA LEU A 144 -4.18 3.53 1.12
C LEU A 144 -3.93 2.54 2.25
N TYR A 145 -3.95 3.06 3.45
CA TYR A 145 -3.66 2.31 4.65
C TYR A 145 -4.86 2.39 5.60
N TYR A 146 -5.18 1.26 6.22
CA TYR A 146 -6.30 1.16 7.13
C TYR A 146 -5.81 0.72 8.50
N TYR A 147 -6.46 1.27 9.49
CA TYR A 147 -6.05 1.20 10.87
C TYR A 147 -7.20 0.71 11.73
N ILE A 148 -6.88 0.23 12.92
CA ILE A 148 -7.82 -0.01 14.01
C ILE A 148 -7.38 0.78 15.24
N GLU A 149 -8.29 1.01 16.18
CA GLU A 149 -7.89 1.42 17.52
C GLU A 149 -7.01 0.35 18.16
N GLN A 150 -6.24 0.75 19.16
CA GLN A 150 -5.30 -0.16 19.80
C GLN A 150 -6.04 -1.43 20.29
N PRO A 151 -5.60 -2.63 19.90
CA PRO A 151 -6.21 -3.85 20.41
C PRO A 151 -5.99 -3.93 21.94
N ASN A 152 -7.03 -4.35 22.66
CA ASN A 152 -7.16 -4.22 24.11
C ASN A 152 -6.16 -5.00 24.97
N GLN A 153 -5.09 -5.61 24.47
CA GLN A 153 -4.34 -6.57 25.27
C GLN A 153 -2.82 -6.62 25.14
N GLU A 154 -2.16 -5.91 24.23
CA GLU A 154 -0.70 -5.97 24.16
C GLU A 154 -0.08 -4.60 23.94
N TYR A 155 1.01 -4.34 24.65
CA TYR A 155 1.87 -3.20 24.44
C TYR A 155 2.65 -3.44 23.13
N TYR A 156 2.21 -2.83 22.05
CA TYR A 156 2.94 -2.86 20.79
C TYR A 156 3.95 -1.71 20.77
N GLU A 157 5.22 -2.04 20.65
CA GLU A 157 6.23 -1.03 20.40
C GLU A 157 6.01 -0.39 19.02
N ARG A 158 6.16 0.93 18.97
CA ARG A 158 6.16 1.67 17.70
C ARG A 158 7.36 1.23 16.86
N ARG A 159 7.09 0.72 15.68
CA ARG A 159 8.10 0.31 14.71
C ARG A 159 8.09 1.24 13.50
N ALA A 160 9.27 1.65 13.08
CA ALA A 160 9.51 2.29 11.79
C ALA A 160 9.47 1.23 10.66
N VAL A 161 9.64 1.66 9.41
CA VAL A 161 9.85 0.73 8.28
C VAL A 161 11.12 -0.07 8.50
N VAL A 162 11.03 -1.40 8.35
CA VAL A 162 12.19 -2.32 8.45
C VAL A 162 12.51 -2.87 7.07
N TRP A 163 13.73 -2.63 6.60
CA TRP A 163 14.22 -3.07 5.29
C TRP A 163 14.86 -4.45 5.38
N HIS A 164 14.69 -5.25 4.33
CA HIS A 164 15.20 -6.61 4.23
C HIS A 164 15.99 -6.80 2.94
N ASP A 165 17.15 -7.46 3.07
CA ASP A 165 18.00 -7.93 1.96
C ASP A 165 18.00 -9.47 2.01
N PHE A 166 17.14 -10.10 1.21
CA PHE A 166 17.04 -11.56 1.11
C PHE A 166 17.79 -12.07 -0.13
#